data_cc95cdbce26315f116a0f1157ae9aece
#
_entry.id   cc95cdbce26315f116a0f1157ae9aece
#
_cell.length_a   1.000
_cell.length_b   1.000
_cell.length_c   1.000
_cell.angle_alpha   90.00
_cell.angle_beta   90.00
_cell.angle_gamma   90.00
#
_symmetry.space_group_name_H-M   'P 1'
#
loop_
_entity.id
_entity.type
_entity.pdbx_description
1 polymer ?
#
loop_
_entity_poly.entity_id
_entity_poly.type
_entity_poly.pdbx_seq_one_letter_code
_entity_poly.pdbx_strand_id
1 'polypeptide(L)'
;MYLIHQPYGDIYGAWRTMERFYEAGDLRAIGVSNFQPDRITDFALHQRIRPTVNQIEVNPFCQQREADAVNRVLGVMPSAWAPFAEGRDGLLENPVLREIAADRGATVAQVALAWLAERGIISISKTVSPARMAENLAASNVKLTPEDMAKIATLDTGTSRFFSHRDPKIVEWLCTRRLPSEP
;
A
#
# COMPACT_ATOMS: atom_id res chain seq x y z
N MET A 1 -2.67 -12.06 -9.56
CA MET A 1 -3.61 -11.27 -8.73
C MET A 1 -4.15 -10.12 -9.57
N TYR A 2 -5.43 -9.81 -9.45
CA TYR A 2 -6.09 -8.72 -10.16
C TYR A 2 -6.82 -7.81 -9.17
N LEU A 3 -6.73 -6.47 -9.35
CA LEU A 3 -7.25 -5.50 -8.40
C LEU A 3 -8.22 -4.51 -9.06
N ILE A 4 -9.30 -4.14 -8.37
CA ILE A 4 -10.01 -2.90 -8.65
C ILE A 4 -9.12 -1.75 -8.19
N HIS A 5 -8.65 -0.91 -9.14
CA HIS A 5 -7.65 0.13 -8.86
C HIS A 5 -8.20 1.29 -8.02
N GLN A 6 -9.47 1.67 -8.24
CA GLN A 6 -10.10 2.81 -7.56
C GLN A 6 -11.49 2.44 -7.07
N PRO A 7 -11.94 2.98 -5.90
CA PRO A 7 -13.22 2.64 -5.27
C PRO A 7 -14.41 3.38 -5.90
N TYR A 8 -14.40 3.59 -7.23
CA TYR A 8 -15.39 4.41 -7.93
C TYR A 8 -16.04 3.66 -9.09
N GLY A 9 -17.20 4.17 -9.55
CA GLY A 9 -17.96 3.57 -10.65
C GLY A 9 -18.65 2.25 -10.26
N ASP A 10 -18.84 1.37 -11.23
CA ASP A 10 -19.48 0.06 -11.01
C ASP A 10 -18.49 -0.97 -10.44
N ILE A 11 -18.03 -0.73 -9.22
CA ILE A 11 -17.11 -1.64 -8.51
C ILE A 11 -17.74 -3.00 -8.22
N TYR A 12 -19.06 -3.05 -7.98
CA TYR A 12 -19.77 -4.29 -7.68
C TYR A 12 -19.93 -5.16 -8.92
N GLY A 13 -20.23 -4.57 -10.08
CA GLY A 13 -20.26 -5.29 -11.37
C GLY A 13 -18.89 -5.82 -11.78
N ALA A 14 -17.87 -5.00 -11.65
CA ALA A 14 -16.49 -5.40 -11.87
C ALA A 14 -16.10 -6.57 -10.96
N TRP A 15 -16.45 -6.50 -9.66
CA TRP A 15 -16.13 -7.55 -8.70
C TRP A 15 -16.81 -8.87 -9.05
N ARG A 16 -18.12 -8.87 -9.34
CA ARG A 16 -18.83 -10.09 -9.78
C ARG A 16 -18.17 -10.75 -11.00
N THR A 17 -17.60 -9.96 -11.90
CA THR A 17 -16.84 -10.47 -13.04
C THR A 17 -15.52 -11.10 -12.59
N MET A 18 -14.78 -10.44 -11.71
CA MET A 18 -13.54 -10.97 -11.14
C MET A 18 -13.74 -12.26 -10.34
N GLU A 19 -14.85 -12.36 -9.58
CA GLU A 19 -15.23 -13.60 -8.87
C GLU A 19 -15.37 -14.79 -9.83
N ARG A 20 -16.00 -14.59 -10.98
CA ARG A 20 -16.15 -15.66 -11.99
C ARG A 20 -14.81 -16.15 -12.50
N PHE A 21 -13.88 -15.26 -12.81
CA PHE A 21 -12.52 -15.63 -13.22
C PHE A 21 -11.70 -16.28 -12.10
N TYR A 22 -11.92 -15.87 -10.88
CA TYR A 22 -11.28 -16.48 -9.71
C TYR A 22 -11.79 -17.91 -9.52
N GLU A 23 -13.10 -18.15 -9.62
CA GLU A 23 -13.73 -19.49 -9.50
C GLU A 23 -13.34 -20.41 -10.66
N ALA A 24 -13.18 -19.87 -11.87
CA ALA A 24 -12.67 -20.60 -13.02
C ALA A 24 -11.18 -21.00 -12.90
N GLY A 25 -10.48 -20.45 -11.90
CA GLY A 25 -9.05 -20.68 -11.71
C GLY A 25 -8.12 -19.80 -12.58
N ASP A 26 -8.69 -18.91 -13.38
CA ASP A 26 -7.92 -17.99 -14.22
C ASP A 26 -7.16 -16.93 -13.38
N LEU A 27 -7.74 -16.55 -12.26
CA LEU A 27 -7.15 -15.63 -11.29
C LEU A 27 -6.87 -16.36 -9.97
N ARG A 28 -5.63 -16.31 -9.48
CA ARG A 28 -5.24 -16.93 -8.20
C ARG A 28 -5.60 -16.09 -6.98
N ALA A 29 -5.86 -14.80 -7.16
CA ALA A 29 -6.30 -13.88 -6.12
C ALA A 29 -6.93 -12.65 -6.74
N ILE A 30 -7.94 -12.09 -6.08
CA ILE A 30 -8.61 -10.84 -6.44
C ILE A 30 -8.61 -9.89 -5.25
N GLY A 31 -8.51 -8.60 -5.50
CA GLY A 31 -8.41 -7.60 -4.45
C GLY A 31 -8.86 -6.23 -4.92
N VAL A 32 -8.61 -5.25 -4.07
CA VAL A 32 -8.97 -3.86 -4.30
C VAL A 32 -7.80 -2.93 -4.00
N SER A 33 -7.93 -1.67 -4.38
CA SER A 33 -6.95 -0.64 -4.07
C SER A 33 -7.64 0.67 -3.72
N ASN A 34 -7.07 1.41 -2.78
CA ASN A 34 -7.53 2.72 -2.31
C ASN A 34 -8.90 2.73 -1.63
N PHE A 35 -9.37 1.57 -1.18
CA PHE A 35 -10.61 1.48 -0.39
C PHE A 35 -10.33 1.95 1.04
N GLN A 36 -10.97 3.05 1.43
CA GLN A 36 -10.90 3.60 2.78
C GLN A 36 -11.68 2.71 3.77
N PRO A 37 -11.49 2.84 5.10
CA PRO A 37 -12.09 1.95 6.11
C PRO A 37 -13.59 1.72 5.95
N ASP A 38 -14.36 2.77 5.71
CA ASP A 38 -15.81 2.67 5.46
C ASP A 38 -16.14 1.90 4.17
N ARG A 39 -15.38 2.17 3.09
CA ARG A 39 -15.59 1.55 1.79
C ARG A 39 -15.21 0.08 1.77
N ILE A 40 -14.07 -0.29 2.38
CA ILE A 40 -13.65 -1.70 2.44
C ILE A 40 -14.58 -2.51 3.35
N THR A 41 -15.10 -1.90 4.42
CA THR A 41 -16.05 -2.56 5.31
C THR A 41 -17.34 -2.90 4.58
N ASP A 42 -17.99 -1.89 3.97
CA ASP A 42 -19.21 -2.11 3.17
C ASP A 42 -18.98 -3.14 2.08
N PHE A 43 -17.89 -2.97 1.31
CA PHE A 43 -17.58 -3.85 0.20
C PHE A 43 -17.36 -5.30 0.64
N ALA A 44 -16.50 -5.53 1.63
CA ALA A 44 -16.15 -6.88 2.09
C ALA A 44 -17.34 -7.64 2.73
N LEU A 45 -18.26 -6.92 3.38
CA LEU A 45 -19.43 -7.52 4.00
C LEU A 45 -20.49 -7.97 2.98
N HIS A 46 -20.53 -7.34 1.82
CA HIS A 46 -21.56 -7.59 0.81
C HIS A 46 -21.06 -8.44 -0.38
N GLN A 47 -19.79 -8.87 -0.36
CA GLN A 47 -19.27 -9.74 -1.41
C GLN A 47 -19.21 -11.19 -0.95
N ARG A 48 -19.53 -12.11 -1.86
CA ARG A 48 -19.44 -13.55 -1.62
C ARG A 48 -17.99 -14.01 -1.42
N ILE A 49 -17.09 -13.49 -2.24
CA ILE A 49 -15.64 -13.67 -2.11
C ILE A 49 -15.07 -12.33 -1.62
N ARG A 50 -14.47 -12.32 -0.42
CA ARG A 50 -13.84 -11.12 0.12
C ARG A 50 -12.56 -10.77 -0.64
N PRO A 51 -12.21 -9.50 -0.74
CA PRO A 51 -10.91 -9.10 -1.28
C PRO A 51 -9.76 -9.77 -0.51
N THR A 52 -8.80 -10.34 -1.25
CA THR A 52 -7.57 -10.90 -0.63
C THR A 52 -6.68 -9.79 -0.10
N VAL A 53 -6.59 -8.68 -0.83
CA VAL A 53 -5.77 -7.52 -0.48
C VAL A 53 -6.53 -6.22 -0.69
N ASN A 54 -6.16 -5.20 0.09
CA ASN A 54 -6.44 -3.80 -0.18
C ASN A 54 -5.10 -3.05 -0.29
N GLN A 55 -4.76 -2.58 -1.49
CA GLN A 55 -3.53 -1.85 -1.73
C GLN A 55 -3.76 -0.36 -1.52
N ILE A 56 -3.16 0.20 -0.47
CA ILE A 56 -3.31 1.60 -0.07
C ILE A 56 -1.94 2.27 0.07
N GLU A 57 -1.91 3.62 0.10
CA GLU A 57 -0.68 4.33 0.45
C GLU A 57 -0.24 3.92 1.85
N VAL A 58 0.96 3.33 2.00
CA VAL A 58 1.58 3.15 3.31
C VAL A 58 3.08 3.41 3.22
N ASN A 59 3.54 4.37 3.99
CA ASN A 59 4.95 4.71 4.15
C ASN A 59 5.18 5.30 5.57
N PRO A 60 6.42 5.53 6.00
CA PRO A 60 6.70 6.07 7.32
C PRO A 60 5.98 7.38 7.68
N PHE A 61 5.62 8.22 6.70
CA PHE A 61 4.92 9.49 6.91
C PHE A 61 3.39 9.38 6.83
N CYS A 62 2.88 8.28 6.28
CA CYS A 62 1.45 7.97 6.16
C CYS A 62 1.22 6.51 6.52
N GLN A 63 1.07 6.22 7.81
CA GLN A 63 1.14 4.84 8.31
C GLN A 63 -0.17 4.07 8.26
N GLN A 64 -1.28 4.74 7.97
CA GLN A 64 -2.61 4.13 7.76
C GLN A 64 -3.03 3.14 8.86
N ARG A 65 -2.81 3.49 10.14
CA ARG A 65 -3.06 2.57 11.27
C ARG A 65 -4.51 2.11 11.38
N GLU A 66 -5.46 3.04 11.16
CA GLU A 66 -6.89 2.72 11.18
C GLU A 66 -7.24 1.78 10.01
N ALA A 67 -6.80 2.11 8.80
CA ALA A 67 -7.07 1.29 7.64
C ALA A 67 -6.42 -0.10 7.75
N ASP A 68 -5.21 -0.20 8.28
CA ASP A 68 -4.54 -1.46 8.58
C ASP A 68 -5.37 -2.31 9.55
N ALA A 69 -5.81 -1.73 10.68
CA ALA A 69 -6.62 -2.42 11.68
C ALA A 69 -7.94 -2.94 11.09
N VAL A 70 -8.66 -2.09 10.34
CA VAL A 70 -9.94 -2.48 9.69
C VAL A 70 -9.72 -3.59 8.66
N ASN A 71 -8.71 -3.47 7.81
CA ASN A 71 -8.39 -4.52 6.83
C ASN A 71 -8.16 -5.88 7.52
N ARG A 72 -7.38 -5.91 8.60
CA ARG A 72 -7.09 -7.16 9.35
C ARG A 72 -8.33 -7.77 9.99
N VAL A 73 -9.20 -6.96 10.59
CA VAL A 73 -10.48 -7.44 11.15
C VAL A 73 -11.35 -8.10 10.08
N LEU A 74 -11.32 -7.59 8.85
CA LEU A 74 -12.06 -8.14 7.70
C LEU A 74 -11.37 -9.35 7.05
N GLY A 75 -10.15 -9.71 7.47
CA GLY A 75 -9.34 -10.75 6.83
C GLY A 75 -8.76 -10.33 5.48
N VAL A 76 -8.67 -9.02 5.23
CA VAL A 76 -8.10 -8.42 4.02
C VAL A 76 -6.64 -8.05 4.29
N MET A 77 -5.71 -8.53 3.47
CA MET A 77 -4.29 -8.22 3.66
C MET A 77 -3.99 -6.79 3.20
N PRO A 78 -3.38 -5.93 4.04
CA PRO A 78 -2.91 -4.64 3.60
C PRO A 78 -1.71 -4.78 2.67
N SER A 79 -1.70 -3.98 1.59
CA SER A 79 -0.57 -3.86 0.67
C SER A 79 -0.22 -2.38 0.48
N ALA A 80 1.06 -2.06 0.47
CA ALA A 80 1.55 -0.70 0.37
C ALA A 80 1.91 -0.34 -1.08
N TRP A 81 1.29 0.72 -1.62
CA TRP A 81 1.89 1.46 -2.72
C TRP A 81 2.66 2.66 -2.16
N ALA A 82 3.61 3.19 -2.93
CA ALA A 82 4.53 4.27 -2.55
C ALA A 82 5.22 4.04 -1.18
N PRO A 83 5.89 2.89 -0.95
CA PRO A 83 6.56 2.59 0.32
C PRO A 83 7.64 3.61 0.69
N PHE A 84 8.14 4.37 -0.28
CA PHE A 84 9.13 5.44 -0.13
C PHE A 84 8.52 6.84 -0.33
N ALA A 85 7.19 6.99 -0.30
CA ALA A 85 6.48 8.25 -0.63
C ALA A 85 6.95 8.87 -1.98
N GLU A 86 7.48 8.08 -2.91
CA GLU A 86 8.14 8.54 -4.15
C GLU A 86 9.27 9.55 -3.90
N GLY A 87 9.93 9.48 -2.74
CA GLY A 87 10.97 10.43 -2.33
C GLY A 87 10.45 11.78 -1.88
N ARG A 88 9.13 11.97 -1.80
CA ARG A 88 8.52 13.23 -1.35
C ARG A 88 8.89 13.54 0.09
N ASP A 89 8.89 14.84 0.41
CA ASP A 89 9.11 15.39 1.75
C ASP A 89 10.42 14.91 2.38
N GLY A 90 11.41 14.53 1.56
CA GLY A 90 12.73 14.11 2.03
C GLY A 90 12.72 12.79 2.80
N LEU A 91 11.83 11.85 2.48
CA LEU A 91 11.75 10.58 3.21
C LEU A 91 13.08 9.84 3.26
N LEU A 92 13.80 9.79 2.13
CA LEU A 92 15.08 9.08 2.05
C LEU A 92 16.22 9.82 2.78
N GLU A 93 16.02 11.09 3.09
CA GLU A 93 16.95 11.95 3.83
C GLU A 93 16.54 12.17 5.29
N ASN A 94 15.41 11.60 5.71
CA ASN A 94 14.89 11.81 7.05
C ASN A 94 15.89 11.37 8.13
N PRO A 95 16.21 12.24 9.12
CA PRO A 95 17.26 11.97 10.09
C PRO A 95 16.99 10.74 10.96
N VAL A 96 15.74 10.49 11.35
CA VAL A 96 15.36 9.32 12.15
C VAL A 96 15.58 8.03 11.36
N LEU A 97 15.17 8.00 10.08
CA LEU A 97 15.35 6.82 9.24
C LEU A 97 16.84 6.60 8.91
N ARG A 98 17.63 7.67 8.73
CA ARG A 98 19.08 7.57 8.54
C ARG A 98 19.81 7.05 9.75
N GLU A 99 19.44 7.49 10.95
CA GLU A 99 19.99 6.97 12.21
C GLU A 99 19.77 5.45 12.30
N ILE A 100 18.52 5.01 12.13
CA ILE A 100 18.17 3.58 12.15
C ILE A 100 18.93 2.80 11.06
N ALA A 101 19.03 3.36 9.85
CA ALA A 101 19.76 2.75 8.74
C ALA A 101 21.25 2.54 9.08
N ALA A 102 21.89 3.56 9.67
CA ALA A 102 23.29 3.46 10.13
C ALA A 102 23.48 2.39 11.21
N ASP A 103 22.60 2.36 12.22
CA ASP A 103 22.63 1.38 13.32
C ASP A 103 22.42 -0.06 12.85
N ARG A 104 21.67 -0.24 11.75
CA ARG A 104 21.36 -1.57 11.17
C ARG A 104 22.26 -1.95 10.00
N GLY A 105 23.20 -1.11 9.61
CA GLY A 105 24.05 -1.35 8.44
C GLY A 105 23.25 -1.47 7.14
N ALA A 106 22.16 -0.71 7.03
CA ALA A 106 21.20 -0.77 5.95
C ALA A 106 21.03 0.59 5.25
N THR A 107 20.27 0.61 4.16
CA THR A 107 19.82 1.87 3.54
C THR A 107 18.46 2.29 4.11
N VAL A 108 18.11 3.56 3.98
CA VAL A 108 16.77 4.07 4.37
C VAL A 108 15.67 3.33 3.63
N ALA A 109 15.89 3.00 2.36
CA ALA A 109 14.93 2.21 1.59
C ALA A 109 14.71 0.81 2.21
N GLN A 110 15.78 0.14 2.61
CA GLN A 110 15.70 -1.15 3.29
C GLN A 110 15.01 -1.05 4.65
N VAL A 111 15.27 0.01 5.42
CA VAL A 111 14.56 0.26 6.69
C VAL A 111 13.06 0.43 6.47
N ALA A 112 12.64 1.21 5.47
CA ALA A 112 11.23 1.40 5.16
C ALA A 112 10.53 0.09 4.73
N LEU A 113 11.20 -0.74 3.93
CA LEU A 113 10.67 -2.05 3.52
C LEU A 113 10.62 -3.05 4.67
N ALA A 114 11.67 -3.10 5.50
CA ALA A 114 11.71 -3.94 6.70
C ALA A 114 10.60 -3.55 7.69
N TRP A 115 10.36 -2.24 7.88
CA TRP A 115 9.27 -1.72 8.71
C TRP A 115 7.89 -2.17 8.21
N LEU A 116 7.64 -2.16 6.89
CA LEU A 116 6.40 -2.70 6.33
C LEU A 116 6.28 -4.20 6.57
N ALA A 117 7.38 -4.95 6.37
CA ALA A 117 7.41 -6.39 6.59
C ALA A 117 7.14 -6.77 8.06
N GLU A 118 7.74 -6.06 9.03
CA GLU A 118 7.47 -6.27 10.47
C GLU A 118 6.00 -5.98 10.83
N ARG A 119 5.36 -5.07 10.10
CA ARG A 119 3.91 -4.83 10.21
C ARG A 119 3.07 -5.86 9.45
N GLY A 120 3.66 -6.82 8.75
CA GLY A 120 2.94 -7.76 7.91
C GLY A 120 2.20 -7.09 6.73
N ILE A 121 2.74 -6.01 6.19
CA ILE A 121 2.19 -5.27 5.05
C ILE A 121 2.99 -5.64 3.80
N ILE A 122 2.31 -6.10 2.76
CA ILE A 122 2.94 -6.39 1.47
C ILE A 122 3.42 -5.08 0.85
N SER A 123 4.70 -4.98 0.50
CA SER A 123 5.24 -3.78 -0.17
C SER A 123 5.47 -4.01 -1.65
N ILE A 124 5.12 -3.00 -2.47
CA ILE A 124 5.41 -3.00 -3.90
C ILE A 124 6.25 -1.77 -4.22
N SER A 125 7.55 -2.00 -4.47
CA SER A 125 8.51 -0.97 -4.81
C SER A 125 8.93 -1.08 -6.28
N LYS A 126 8.58 -0.06 -7.07
CA LYS A 126 8.93 0.00 -8.49
C LYS A 126 10.39 0.41 -8.65
N THR A 127 11.14 -0.35 -9.43
CA THR A 127 12.46 0.04 -9.91
C THR A 127 12.77 -0.64 -11.25
N VAL A 128 13.64 -0.01 -12.05
CA VAL A 128 14.21 -0.57 -13.28
C VAL A 128 15.73 -0.80 -13.14
N SER A 129 16.29 -0.48 -11.97
CA SER A 129 17.72 -0.68 -11.66
C SER A 129 17.94 -2.05 -11.04
N PRO A 130 18.75 -2.93 -11.65
CA PRO A 130 19.10 -4.23 -11.06
C PRO A 130 19.72 -4.12 -9.66
N ALA A 131 20.55 -3.09 -9.43
CA ALA A 131 21.14 -2.84 -8.12
C ALA A 131 20.08 -2.53 -7.05
N ARG A 132 19.10 -1.68 -7.37
CA ARG A 132 17.97 -1.40 -6.47
C ARG A 132 17.03 -2.59 -6.29
N MET A 133 16.89 -3.47 -7.28
CA MET A 133 16.12 -4.71 -7.12
C MET A 133 16.77 -5.60 -6.05
N ALA A 134 18.09 -5.80 -6.15
CA ALA A 134 18.86 -6.56 -5.17
C ALA A 134 18.80 -5.92 -3.77
N GLU A 135 18.98 -4.59 -3.69
CA GLU A 135 18.88 -3.82 -2.46
C GLU A 135 17.51 -3.98 -1.78
N ASN A 136 16.43 -3.79 -2.55
CA ASN A 136 15.06 -3.93 -2.03
C ASN A 136 14.77 -5.36 -1.54
N LEU A 137 15.24 -6.38 -2.26
CA LEU A 137 15.09 -7.78 -1.86
C LEU A 137 15.84 -8.06 -0.55
N ALA A 138 17.05 -7.51 -0.40
CA ALA A 138 17.86 -7.67 0.80
C ALA A 138 17.27 -6.99 2.06
N ALA A 139 16.22 -6.16 1.92
CA ALA A 139 15.50 -5.60 3.06
C ALA A 139 14.94 -6.67 4.00
N SER A 140 14.66 -7.88 3.50
CA SER A 140 14.22 -9.04 4.31
C SER A 140 15.25 -9.46 5.38
N ASN A 141 16.51 -9.10 5.23
CA ASN A 141 17.58 -9.39 6.17
C ASN A 141 17.70 -8.33 7.29
N VAL A 142 17.09 -7.17 7.13
CA VAL A 142 17.12 -6.08 8.10
C VAL A 142 16.14 -6.39 9.22
N LYS A 143 16.66 -6.41 10.47
CA LYS A 143 15.87 -6.62 11.67
C LYS A 143 15.74 -5.31 12.43
N LEU A 144 14.51 -4.84 12.59
CA LEU A 144 14.21 -3.65 13.37
C LEU A 144 13.89 -4.04 14.82
N THR A 145 14.36 -3.24 15.76
CA THR A 145 14.00 -3.41 17.17
C THR A 145 12.66 -2.73 17.48
N PRO A 146 12.05 -3.05 18.64
CA PRO A 146 10.88 -2.31 19.12
C PRO A 146 11.11 -0.80 19.22
N GLU A 147 12.33 -0.37 19.58
CA GLU A 147 12.73 1.04 19.66
C GLU A 147 12.77 1.70 18.27
N ASP A 148 13.31 0.99 17.27
CA ASP A 148 13.28 1.46 15.87
C ASP A 148 11.84 1.64 15.39
N MET A 149 10.99 0.65 15.65
CA MET A 149 9.56 0.70 15.30
C MET A 149 8.85 1.87 15.99
N ALA A 150 9.19 2.14 17.26
CA ALA A 150 8.66 3.28 18.01
C ALA A 150 9.15 4.62 17.44
N LYS A 151 10.43 4.73 17.08
CA LYS A 151 10.97 5.92 16.40
C LYS A 151 10.27 6.18 15.06
N ILE A 152 10.11 5.15 14.22
CA ILE A 152 9.40 5.27 12.93
C ILE A 152 7.94 5.67 13.17
N ALA A 153 7.33 5.17 14.24
CA ALA A 153 5.95 5.51 14.59
C ALA A 153 5.72 7.00 14.82
N THR A 154 6.73 7.75 15.27
CA THR A 154 6.65 9.20 15.48
C THR A 154 6.60 10.02 14.19
N LEU A 155 6.95 9.43 13.06
CA LEU A 155 6.97 10.09 11.75
C LEU A 155 5.60 10.19 11.08
N ASP A 156 4.59 9.49 11.63
CA ASP A 156 3.23 9.47 11.07
C ASP A 156 2.58 10.85 11.14
N THR A 157 2.16 11.36 10.02
CA THR A 157 1.43 12.62 9.92
C THR A 157 -0.08 12.44 9.80
N GLY A 158 -0.54 11.18 9.66
CA GLY A 158 -1.94 10.84 9.47
C GLY A 158 -2.53 11.32 8.13
N THR A 159 -1.71 11.82 7.21
CA THR A 159 -2.18 12.39 5.94
C THR A 159 -1.41 11.81 4.76
N SER A 160 -2.13 11.62 3.62
CA SER A 160 -1.53 11.21 2.36
C SER A 160 -0.47 12.22 1.88
N ARG A 161 0.61 11.71 1.29
CA ARG A 161 1.65 12.51 0.63
C ARG A 161 1.29 12.86 -0.81
N PHE A 162 0.14 12.38 -1.29
CA PHE A 162 -0.31 12.56 -2.67
C PHE A 162 -1.62 13.33 -2.72
N PHE A 163 -2.71 12.69 -2.34
CA PHE A 163 -4.06 13.28 -2.32
C PHE A 163 -5.02 12.40 -1.51
N SER A 164 -6.16 12.96 -1.16
CA SER A 164 -7.23 12.21 -0.49
C SER A 164 -8.17 11.58 -1.52
N HIS A 165 -8.34 10.27 -1.46
CA HIS A 165 -9.34 9.54 -2.25
C HIS A 165 -10.79 9.87 -1.83
N ARG A 166 -10.98 10.68 -0.78
CA ARG A 166 -12.30 11.17 -0.31
C ARG A 166 -12.58 12.60 -0.79
N ASP A 167 -11.62 13.29 -1.42
CA ASP A 167 -11.82 14.62 -1.97
C ASP A 167 -12.64 14.54 -3.27
N PRO A 168 -13.84 15.16 -3.34
CA PRO A 168 -14.68 15.12 -4.54
C PRO A 168 -13.96 15.61 -5.81
N LYS A 169 -13.06 16.59 -5.71
CA LYS A 169 -12.29 17.09 -6.85
C LYS A 169 -11.30 16.05 -7.38
N ILE A 170 -10.69 15.30 -6.46
CA ILE A 170 -9.79 14.21 -6.84
C ILE A 170 -10.58 13.04 -7.44
N VAL A 171 -11.75 12.72 -6.88
CA VAL A 171 -12.64 11.69 -7.44
C VAL A 171 -13.05 12.06 -8.86
N GLU A 172 -13.51 13.30 -9.08
CA GLU A 172 -13.86 13.80 -10.41
C GLU A 172 -12.68 13.68 -11.38
N TRP A 173 -11.50 14.16 -10.98
CA TRP A 173 -10.29 14.07 -11.80
C TRP A 173 -9.91 12.62 -12.13
N LEU A 174 -9.96 11.70 -11.18
CA LEU A 174 -9.64 10.28 -11.40
C LEU A 174 -10.64 9.60 -12.33
N CYS A 175 -11.93 9.98 -12.25
CA CYS A 175 -12.98 9.38 -13.06
C CYS A 175 -13.06 9.96 -14.49
N THR A 176 -12.60 11.19 -14.70
CA THR A 176 -12.76 11.90 -15.98
C THR A 176 -11.47 11.99 -16.80
N ARG A 177 -10.30 11.75 -16.17
CA ARG A 177 -9.03 11.78 -16.89
C ARG A 177 -9.00 10.71 -17.99
N ARG A 178 -8.66 11.13 -19.20
CA ARG A 178 -8.35 10.20 -20.27
C ARG A 178 -6.91 9.70 -20.07
N LEU A 179 -6.72 8.40 -20.06
CA LEU A 179 -5.37 7.85 -20.20
C LEU A 179 -4.85 8.25 -21.59
N PRO A 180 -3.55 8.58 -21.75
CA PRO A 180 -2.99 8.72 -23.08
C PRO A 180 -3.36 7.46 -23.87
N SER A 181 -3.96 7.63 -25.04
CA SER A 181 -4.11 6.51 -25.97
C SER A 181 -2.72 5.96 -26.24
N GLU A 182 -2.51 4.69 -25.94
CA GLU A 182 -1.29 4.01 -26.40
C GLU A 182 -1.18 4.21 -27.93
N PRO A 183 0.04 4.51 -28.43
CA PRO A 183 0.26 4.71 -29.87
C PRO A 183 -0.04 3.45 -30.70
#